data_759e8999b9aa22540a52b619c050f342
#
_entry.id   759e8999b9aa22540a52b619c050f342
#
_cell.length_a   1.000
_cell.length_b   1.000
_cell.length_c   1.000
_cell.angle_alpha   90.00
_cell.angle_beta   90.00
_cell.angle_gamma   90.00
#
_symmetry.space_group_name_H-M   'P 1'
#
loop_
_entity.id
_entity.type
_entity.pdbx_description
1 polymer ?
#
loop_
_entity_poly.entity_id
_entity_poly.type
_entity_poly.pdbx_seq_one_letter_code
_entity_poly.pdbx_strand_id
1 'polypeptide(L)'
;RAMALGCDYVATGHYAKIEKDEETGRYLLTKSVTDKKDQTYALYNLTQEQLEHTLLPIGDYEKERVREIAKEMGMDVHNKPDSQEICFVKDNDYANYVKRHSNKRIKEGNFVDTKGNVLGKHKGIIYYTIGQRKGLGIAFGKPMFVLDINPKTNEVILGSNDDLFNRELIAKDVNLITIDKIREPIRVEAKIRYSAKPSPATVYNNGDDSIKIVFDEPQRAITKGQSVVMYQGDKVVGGGIIDKSL
;
A
#
# COMPACT_ATOMS: atom_id res chain seq x y z
N ARG A 1 -12.51 -6.54 18.97
CA ARG A 1 -12.16 -7.33 20.18
C ARG A 1 -11.99 -6.44 21.41
N ALA A 2 -11.34 -5.27 21.31
CA ALA A 2 -11.19 -4.34 22.42
C ALA A 2 -12.55 -3.92 23.00
N MET A 3 -13.50 -3.48 22.15
CA MET A 3 -14.87 -3.16 22.55
C MET A 3 -15.57 -4.34 23.24
N ALA A 4 -15.39 -5.56 22.73
CA ALA A 4 -15.95 -6.77 23.35
C ALA A 4 -15.33 -7.11 24.73
N LEU A 5 -14.20 -6.52 25.06
CA LEU A 5 -13.53 -6.60 26.38
C LEU A 5 -13.88 -5.41 27.30
N GLY A 6 -14.78 -4.52 26.86
CA GLY A 6 -15.20 -3.35 27.64
C GLY A 6 -14.22 -2.17 27.59
N CYS A 7 -13.32 -2.13 26.59
CA CYS A 7 -12.46 -0.97 26.39
C CYS A 7 -13.21 0.09 25.57
N ASP A 8 -13.02 1.37 25.91
CA ASP A 8 -13.59 2.49 25.16
C ASP A 8 -12.73 2.88 23.95
N TYR A 9 -11.42 2.67 24.04
CA TYR A 9 -10.44 3.06 23.01
C TYR A 9 -9.37 2.02 22.79
N VAL A 10 -8.74 2.10 21.60
CA VAL A 10 -7.50 1.41 21.24
C VAL A 10 -6.44 2.47 21.00
N ALA A 11 -5.35 2.45 21.74
CA ALA A 11 -4.21 3.33 21.53
C ALA A 11 -3.08 2.60 20.82
N THR A 12 -2.48 3.25 19.79
CA THR A 12 -1.34 2.68 19.07
C THR A 12 -0.27 3.74 18.78
N GLY A 13 0.97 3.30 18.63
CA GLY A 13 2.12 4.16 18.32
C GLY A 13 2.30 4.45 16.83
N HIS A 14 1.22 4.65 16.09
CA HIS A 14 1.33 5.05 14.68
C HIS A 14 1.49 6.57 14.54
N TYR A 15 2.33 6.98 13.60
CA TYR A 15 2.53 8.39 13.22
C TYR A 15 1.43 8.83 12.25
N ALA A 16 0.30 9.21 12.80
CA ALA A 16 -0.83 9.83 12.15
C ALA A 16 -1.66 10.56 13.21
N LYS A 17 -2.63 11.38 12.81
CA LYS A 17 -3.54 12.06 13.72
C LYS A 17 -4.98 11.75 13.36
N ILE A 18 -5.85 11.78 14.37
CA ILE A 18 -7.30 11.66 14.22
C ILE A 18 -7.92 12.90 14.82
N GLU A 19 -8.73 13.60 14.05
CA GLU A 19 -9.42 14.82 14.44
C GLU A 19 -10.90 14.69 14.10
N LYS A 20 -11.78 15.25 14.91
CA LYS A 20 -13.20 15.34 14.61
C LYS A 20 -13.47 16.65 13.87
N ASP A 21 -14.08 16.56 12.71
CA ASP A 21 -14.57 17.71 11.96
C ASP A 21 -15.93 18.13 12.53
N GLU A 22 -16.00 19.31 13.13
CA GLU A 22 -17.19 19.81 13.80
C GLU A 22 -18.33 20.14 12.82
N GLU A 23 -18.03 20.43 11.56
CA GLU A 23 -19.04 20.77 10.56
C GLU A 23 -19.75 19.51 10.03
N THR A 24 -18.98 18.48 9.76
CA THR A 24 -19.48 17.22 9.18
C THR A 24 -19.75 16.15 10.21
N GLY A 25 -19.22 16.30 11.42
CA GLY A 25 -19.24 15.31 12.49
C GLY A 25 -18.35 14.07 12.21
N ARG A 26 -17.61 14.07 11.10
CA ARG A 26 -16.74 12.93 10.70
C ARG A 26 -15.40 12.97 11.41
N TYR A 27 -14.87 11.79 11.66
CA TYR A 27 -13.49 11.65 12.10
C TYR A 27 -12.58 11.66 10.86
N LEU A 28 -11.56 12.53 10.88
CA LEU A 28 -10.57 12.71 9.85
C LEU A 28 -9.28 11.99 10.25
N LEU A 29 -8.64 11.33 9.29
CA LEU A 29 -7.28 10.82 9.42
C LEU A 29 -6.34 11.79 8.72
N THR A 30 -5.39 12.37 9.44
CA THR A 30 -4.44 13.36 8.92
C THR A 30 -3.00 12.92 9.13
N LYS A 31 -2.10 13.42 8.27
CA LYS A 31 -0.66 13.13 8.39
C LYS A 31 -0.13 13.58 9.75
N SER A 32 0.89 12.89 10.23
CA SER A 32 1.63 13.32 11.40
C SER A 32 2.49 14.55 11.09
N VAL A 33 3.07 15.16 12.13
CA VAL A 33 4.01 16.29 11.96
C VAL A 33 5.32 15.89 11.26
N THR A 34 5.61 14.59 11.16
CA THR A 34 6.81 14.06 10.51
C THR A 34 6.48 13.35 9.20
N ASP A 35 6.71 14.00 8.07
CA ASP A 35 6.48 13.45 6.73
C ASP A 35 7.22 12.13 6.46
N LYS A 36 8.44 12.00 7.01
CA LYS A 36 9.29 10.81 6.80
C LYS A 36 8.75 9.55 7.46
N LYS A 37 7.86 9.71 8.45
CA LYS A 37 7.31 8.60 9.24
C LYS A 37 5.80 8.49 9.15
N ASP A 38 5.17 9.30 8.31
CA ASP A 38 3.72 9.25 8.11
C ASP A 38 3.24 7.83 7.80
N GLN A 39 2.27 7.37 8.56
CA GLN A 39 1.70 6.02 8.47
C GLN A 39 0.23 6.03 8.06
N THR A 40 -0.29 7.16 7.60
CA THR A 40 -1.67 7.27 7.13
C THR A 40 -1.99 6.30 5.98
N TYR A 41 -0.98 6.00 5.15
CA TYR A 41 -1.12 4.99 4.08
C TYR A 41 -1.52 3.61 4.61
N ALA A 42 -1.09 3.21 5.78
CA ALA A 42 -1.45 1.94 6.39
C ALA A 42 -2.80 1.98 7.12
N LEU A 43 -3.23 3.19 7.53
CA LEU A 43 -4.41 3.40 8.36
C LEU A 43 -5.66 3.82 7.57
N TYR A 44 -5.55 4.04 6.27
CA TYR A 44 -6.65 4.55 5.43
C TYR A 44 -7.91 3.67 5.46
N ASN A 45 -7.78 2.40 5.81
CA ASN A 45 -8.87 1.42 5.85
C ASN A 45 -9.67 1.43 7.17
N LEU A 46 -9.31 2.29 8.13
CA LEU A 46 -10.09 2.46 9.34
C LEU A 46 -11.44 3.10 9.01
N THR A 47 -12.53 2.47 9.46
CA THR A 47 -13.89 3.00 9.32
C THR A 47 -14.11 4.18 10.26
N GLN A 48 -15.19 4.94 10.07
CA GLN A 48 -15.56 6.06 10.97
C GLN A 48 -15.71 5.60 12.43
N GLU A 49 -16.37 4.47 12.66
CA GLU A 49 -16.47 3.85 13.99
C GLU A 49 -15.10 3.50 14.58
N GLN A 50 -14.21 2.93 13.77
CA GLN A 50 -12.86 2.60 14.22
C GLN A 50 -12.02 3.85 14.50
N LEU A 51 -12.14 4.91 13.69
CA LEU A 51 -11.47 6.18 13.93
C LEU A 51 -11.93 6.83 15.23
N GLU A 52 -13.25 6.81 15.52
CA GLU A 52 -13.83 7.33 16.75
C GLU A 52 -13.21 6.69 18.02
N HIS A 53 -12.91 5.39 17.96
CA HIS A 53 -12.38 4.62 19.08
C HIS A 53 -10.86 4.39 19.01
N THR A 54 -10.12 5.12 18.16
CA THR A 54 -8.67 4.98 18.02
C THR A 54 -7.94 6.23 18.52
N LEU A 55 -6.91 6.03 19.32
CA LEU A 55 -6.01 7.08 19.80
C LEU A 55 -4.62 6.89 19.19
N LEU A 56 -4.07 7.97 18.63
CA LEU A 56 -2.75 8.03 18.03
C LEU A 56 -1.86 9.07 18.76
N PRO A 57 -1.42 8.77 19.99
CA PRO A 57 -0.84 9.77 20.90
C PRO A 57 0.50 10.32 20.44
N ILE A 58 1.16 9.71 19.46
CA ILE A 58 2.47 10.18 18.97
C ILE A 58 2.40 10.93 17.65
N GLY A 59 1.20 11.17 17.10
CA GLY A 59 1.01 11.85 15.82
C GLY A 59 1.51 13.31 15.81
N ASP A 60 1.52 13.97 16.98
CA ASP A 60 1.97 15.34 17.17
C ASP A 60 3.45 15.49 17.57
N TYR A 61 4.18 14.38 17.59
CA TYR A 61 5.58 14.39 17.99
C TYR A 61 6.51 13.98 16.86
N GLU A 62 7.63 14.71 16.73
CA GLU A 62 8.76 14.23 15.94
C GLU A 62 9.35 12.96 16.58
N LYS A 63 9.92 12.10 15.74
CA LYS A 63 10.43 10.80 16.19
C LYS A 63 11.52 10.94 17.28
N GLU A 64 12.37 11.94 17.13
CA GLU A 64 13.44 12.26 18.07
C GLU A 64 12.85 12.56 19.45
N ARG A 65 11.76 13.35 19.50
CA ARG A 65 11.08 13.66 20.76
C ARG A 65 10.44 12.42 21.40
N VAL A 66 9.85 11.54 20.60
CA VAL A 66 9.31 10.25 21.12
C VAL A 66 10.42 9.40 21.74
N ARG A 67 11.62 9.37 21.15
CA ARG A 67 12.77 8.66 21.70
C ARG A 67 13.27 9.28 23.01
N GLU A 68 13.28 10.61 23.09
CA GLU A 68 13.63 11.31 24.34
C GLU A 68 12.66 10.97 25.46
N ILE A 69 11.35 11.04 25.20
CA ILE A 69 10.31 10.65 26.15
C ILE A 69 10.50 9.20 26.61
N ALA A 70 10.72 8.27 25.67
CA ALA A 70 10.97 6.87 26.02
C ALA A 70 12.22 6.70 26.91
N LYS A 71 13.28 7.46 26.65
CA LYS A 71 14.49 7.47 27.46
C LYS A 71 14.23 8.07 28.85
N GLU A 72 13.52 9.20 28.93
CA GLU A 72 13.11 9.83 30.19
C GLU A 72 12.29 8.88 31.09
N MET A 73 11.44 8.03 30.42
CA MET A 73 10.65 6.99 31.08
C MET A 73 11.43 5.72 31.43
N GLY A 74 12.73 5.65 31.13
CA GLY A 74 13.58 4.47 31.40
C GLY A 74 13.27 3.26 30.51
N MET A 75 12.67 3.47 29.31
CA MET A 75 12.34 2.39 28.39
C MET A 75 13.56 1.99 27.53
N ASP A 76 13.97 0.74 27.56
CA ASP A 76 15.13 0.23 26.79
C ASP A 76 14.93 0.29 25.27
N VAL A 77 13.68 0.45 24.82
CA VAL A 77 13.33 0.49 23.39
C VAL A 77 13.71 1.78 22.67
N HIS A 78 14.14 2.82 23.39
CA HIS A 78 14.49 4.14 22.83
C HIS A 78 15.58 4.08 21.73
N ASN A 79 16.48 3.10 21.77
CA ASN A 79 17.54 2.88 20.78
C ASN A 79 17.22 1.84 19.72
N LYS A 80 16.03 1.21 19.77
CA LYS A 80 15.68 0.17 18.81
C LYS A 80 15.55 0.76 17.41
N PRO A 81 16.26 0.21 16.39
CA PRO A 81 16.07 0.62 15.00
C PRO A 81 14.65 0.30 14.52
N ASP A 82 14.18 1.05 13.54
CA ASP A 82 12.89 0.78 12.93
C ASP A 82 12.88 -0.62 12.32
N SER A 83 11.76 -1.30 12.49
CA SER A 83 11.51 -2.54 11.75
C SER A 83 11.35 -2.21 10.26
N GLN A 84 12.37 -2.55 9.47
CA GLN A 84 12.38 -2.33 8.01
C GLN A 84 11.57 -3.42 7.27
N GLU A 85 11.29 -4.53 7.94
CA GLU A 85 10.80 -5.76 7.36
C GLU A 85 9.65 -6.37 8.16
N ILE A 86 8.94 -7.32 7.57
CA ILE A 86 7.87 -8.05 8.23
C ILE A 86 8.49 -8.87 9.38
N CYS A 87 8.13 -8.56 10.62
CA CYS A 87 8.78 -9.06 11.85
C CYS A 87 8.78 -10.61 11.99
N PHE A 88 7.89 -11.31 11.31
CA PHE A 88 7.81 -12.78 11.33
C PHE A 88 8.50 -13.46 10.13
N VAL A 89 9.02 -12.68 9.16
CA VAL A 89 9.84 -13.19 8.05
C VAL A 89 11.30 -12.95 8.38
N LYS A 90 11.97 -14.00 8.87
CA LYS A 90 13.41 -13.94 9.17
C LYS A 90 14.21 -13.87 7.87
N ASP A 91 15.33 -13.15 7.89
CA ASP A 91 16.31 -13.06 6.81
C ASP A 91 15.76 -12.50 5.47
N ASN A 92 14.62 -11.79 5.50
CA ASN A 92 13.95 -11.24 4.30
C ASN A 92 13.62 -12.27 3.22
N ASP A 93 13.57 -13.55 3.58
CA ASP A 93 13.31 -14.65 2.66
C ASP A 93 11.82 -14.98 2.59
N TYR A 94 11.07 -14.07 1.95
CA TYR A 94 9.63 -14.23 1.73
C TYR A 94 9.27 -15.49 0.96
N ALA A 95 10.10 -15.85 -0.01
CA ALA A 95 9.85 -17.03 -0.83
C ALA A 95 9.90 -18.31 0.02
N ASN A 96 10.91 -18.46 0.88
CA ASN A 96 10.98 -19.59 1.81
C ASN A 96 9.89 -19.52 2.88
N TYR A 97 9.51 -18.32 3.36
CA TYR A 97 8.39 -18.20 4.26
C TYR A 97 7.10 -18.73 3.62
N VAL A 98 6.74 -18.26 2.42
CA VAL A 98 5.57 -18.73 1.67
C VAL A 98 5.64 -20.24 1.42
N LYS A 99 6.83 -20.76 1.08
CA LYS A 99 7.07 -22.18 0.83
C LYS A 99 6.79 -23.07 2.05
N ARG A 100 7.16 -22.58 3.25
CA ARG A 100 6.95 -23.31 4.52
C ARG A 100 5.50 -23.24 5.00
N HIS A 101 4.77 -22.15 4.71
CA HIS A 101 3.43 -21.90 5.21
C HIS A 101 2.33 -22.13 4.16
N SER A 102 2.69 -22.49 2.94
CA SER A 102 1.74 -22.82 1.87
C SER A 102 1.69 -24.33 1.68
N ASN A 103 0.48 -24.89 1.67
CA ASN A 103 0.24 -26.28 1.29
C ASN A 103 0.35 -26.52 -0.22
N LYS A 104 0.59 -25.46 -1.01
CA LYS A 104 0.69 -25.55 -2.47
C LYS A 104 2.15 -25.76 -2.88
N ARG A 105 2.40 -26.78 -3.69
CA ARG A 105 3.71 -27.01 -4.31
C ARG A 105 4.01 -25.86 -5.28
N ILE A 106 5.16 -25.19 -5.09
CA ILE A 106 5.65 -24.19 -6.02
C ILE A 106 6.08 -24.90 -7.29
N LYS A 107 5.49 -24.49 -8.42
CA LYS A 107 5.77 -25.10 -9.73
C LYS A 107 6.56 -24.11 -10.58
N GLU A 108 7.49 -24.64 -11.36
CA GLU A 108 8.09 -23.89 -12.46
C GLU A 108 7.02 -23.48 -13.46
N GLY A 109 7.20 -22.35 -14.11
CA GLY A 109 6.30 -21.82 -15.14
C GLY A 109 7.09 -21.12 -16.23
N ASN A 110 6.40 -20.35 -17.06
CA ASN A 110 7.00 -19.68 -18.19
C ASN A 110 7.12 -18.18 -17.98
N PHE A 111 8.25 -17.61 -18.37
CA PHE A 111 8.31 -16.22 -18.74
C PHE A 111 7.72 -16.05 -20.14
N VAL A 112 6.81 -15.12 -20.30
CA VAL A 112 6.20 -14.79 -21.59
C VAL A 112 6.31 -13.31 -21.89
N ASP A 113 6.32 -12.93 -23.16
CA ASP A 113 6.21 -11.53 -23.55
C ASP A 113 4.75 -11.05 -23.53
N THR A 114 4.51 -9.78 -23.86
CA THR A 114 3.17 -9.18 -23.95
C THR A 114 2.26 -9.80 -25.04
N LYS A 115 2.82 -10.58 -25.95
CA LYS A 115 2.10 -11.30 -27.00
C LYS A 115 1.86 -12.76 -26.65
N GLY A 116 2.34 -13.23 -25.48
CA GLY A 116 2.22 -14.63 -25.04
C GLY A 116 3.32 -15.56 -25.56
N ASN A 117 4.34 -15.05 -26.24
CA ASN A 117 5.47 -15.88 -26.68
C ASN A 117 6.32 -16.28 -25.46
N VAL A 118 6.68 -17.57 -25.39
CA VAL A 118 7.52 -18.09 -24.30
C VAL A 118 8.95 -17.62 -24.48
N LEU A 119 9.48 -16.95 -23.45
CA LEU A 119 10.85 -16.43 -23.40
C LEU A 119 11.80 -17.35 -22.60
N GLY A 120 11.26 -18.24 -21.79
CA GLY A 120 12.02 -19.17 -20.96
C GLY A 120 11.22 -19.66 -19.76
N LYS A 121 11.88 -20.35 -18.83
CA LYS A 121 11.24 -20.87 -17.61
C LYS A 121 11.67 -20.14 -16.38
N HIS A 122 10.73 -19.99 -15.43
CA HIS A 122 10.97 -19.44 -14.11
C HIS A 122 10.77 -20.49 -13.01
N LYS A 123 11.40 -20.30 -11.86
CA LYS A 123 11.40 -21.22 -10.71
C LYS A 123 10.15 -21.17 -9.82
N GLY A 124 9.13 -20.40 -10.21
CA GLY A 124 7.88 -20.19 -9.48
C GLY A 124 7.53 -18.73 -9.32
N ILE A 125 6.24 -18.39 -9.47
CA ILE A 125 5.75 -16.99 -9.46
C ILE A 125 6.04 -16.25 -8.17
N ILE A 126 6.18 -16.92 -7.04
CA ILE A 126 6.44 -16.31 -5.72
C ILE A 126 7.80 -15.60 -5.61
N TYR A 127 8.70 -15.83 -6.56
CA TYR A 127 10.05 -15.24 -6.59
C TYR A 127 10.09 -13.93 -7.38
N TYR A 128 8.98 -13.48 -7.92
CA TYR A 128 8.91 -12.32 -8.79
C TYR A 128 7.93 -11.28 -8.28
N THR A 129 8.24 -10.02 -8.58
CA THR A 129 7.44 -8.86 -8.18
C THR A 129 7.32 -7.92 -9.38
N ILE A 130 6.16 -7.30 -9.57
CA ILE A 130 5.92 -6.32 -10.63
C ILE A 130 6.94 -5.19 -10.53
N GLY A 131 7.55 -4.82 -11.67
CA GLY A 131 8.64 -3.85 -11.77
C GLY A 131 10.04 -4.42 -11.54
N GLN A 132 10.18 -5.71 -11.19
CA GLN A 132 11.47 -6.36 -10.99
C GLN A 132 12.25 -6.48 -12.30
N ARG A 133 13.54 -6.11 -12.27
CA ARG A 133 14.49 -6.26 -13.38
C ARG A 133 15.56 -7.30 -13.10
N LYS A 134 16.11 -7.30 -11.88
CA LYS A 134 17.23 -8.19 -11.51
C LYS A 134 16.72 -9.54 -11.00
N GLY A 135 17.54 -10.58 -11.09
CA GLY A 135 17.22 -11.89 -10.52
C GLY A 135 16.19 -12.70 -11.32
N LEU A 136 15.97 -12.39 -12.60
CA LEU A 136 15.09 -13.17 -13.47
C LEU A 136 15.71 -14.53 -13.84
N GLY A 137 17.04 -14.66 -13.73
CA GLY A 137 17.75 -15.94 -13.97
C GLY A 137 17.95 -16.27 -15.44
N ILE A 138 17.61 -15.40 -16.36
CA ILE A 138 17.78 -15.54 -17.82
C ILE A 138 18.34 -14.25 -18.41
N ALA A 139 19.23 -14.38 -19.37
CA ALA A 139 19.76 -13.26 -20.16
C ALA A 139 18.88 -13.08 -21.42
N PHE A 140 18.19 -11.94 -21.51
CA PHE A 140 17.27 -11.63 -22.62
C PHE A 140 17.92 -10.75 -23.71
N GLY A 141 19.22 -10.44 -23.62
CA GLY A 141 19.94 -9.54 -24.55
C GLY A 141 19.57 -8.06 -24.43
N LYS A 142 18.48 -7.75 -23.72
CA LYS A 142 17.98 -6.39 -23.41
C LYS A 142 17.37 -6.36 -22.01
N PRO A 143 17.27 -5.16 -21.39
CA PRO A 143 16.58 -5.04 -20.11
C PRO A 143 15.12 -5.46 -20.20
N MET A 144 14.72 -6.45 -19.38
CA MET A 144 13.33 -6.90 -19.25
C MET A 144 12.87 -6.68 -17.82
N PHE A 145 11.58 -6.38 -17.69
CA PHE A 145 10.92 -6.10 -16.42
C PHE A 145 9.66 -6.96 -16.25
N VAL A 146 9.39 -7.36 -15.04
CA VAL A 146 8.11 -8.05 -14.72
C VAL A 146 6.98 -7.03 -14.83
N LEU A 147 6.09 -7.24 -15.78
CA LEU A 147 4.90 -6.40 -16.00
C LEU A 147 3.71 -6.91 -15.21
N ASP A 148 3.51 -8.24 -15.22
CA ASP A 148 2.39 -8.88 -14.54
C ASP A 148 2.73 -10.32 -14.17
N ILE A 149 1.95 -10.89 -13.26
CA ILE A 149 2.06 -12.27 -12.79
C ILE A 149 0.67 -12.90 -12.87
N ASN A 150 0.54 -13.95 -13.67
CA ASN A 150 -0.72 -14.69 -13.81
C ASN A 150 -0.67 -16.00 -13.00
N PRO A 151 -1.32 -16.05 -11.81
CA PRO A 151 -1.31 -17.27 -10.99
C PRO A 151 -2.10 -18.43 -11.58
N LYS A 152 -3.05 -18.16 -12.51
CA LYS A 152 -3.89 -19.19 -13.12
C LYS A 152 -3.12 -19.99 -14.15
N THR A 153 -2.34 -19.31 -15.00
CA THR A 153 -1.51 -19.95 -16.04
C THR A 153 -0.09 -20.23 -15.54
N ASN A 154 0.26 -19.74 -14.35
CA ASN A 154 1.60 -19.81 -13.76
C ASN A 154 2.65 -19.17 -14.68
N GLU A 155 2.35 -17.96 -15.18
CA GLU A 155 3.19 -17.18 -16.07
C GLU A 155 3.64 -15.87 -15.43
N VAL A 156 4.84 -15.44 -15.78
CA VAL A 156 5.39 -14.12 -15.47
C VAL A 156 5.56 -13.35 -16.78
N ILE A 157 4.79 -12.29 -16.94
CA ILE A 157 4.77 -11.47 -18.15
C ILE A 157 5.91 -10.45 -18.08
N LEU A 158 6.74 -10.44 -19.11
CA LEU A 158 7.89 -9.55 -19.20
C LEU A 158 7.74 -8.55 -20.34
N GLY A 159 8.26 -7.34 -20.13
CA GLY A 159 8.31 -6.30 -21.15
C GLY A 159 9.40 -5.27 -20.91
N SER A 160 9.33 -4.16 -21.63
CA SER A 160 10.22 -3.02 -21.50
C SER A 160 9.93 -2.21 -20.24
N ASN A 161 10.78 -1.24 -19.91
CA ASN A 161 10.49 -0.31 -18.80
C ASN A 161 9.25 0.55 -19.11
N ASP A 162 9.05 0.91 -20.35
CA ASP A 162 7.96 1.81 -20.75
C ASP A 162 6.58 1.13 -20.60
N ASP A 163 6.53 -0.19 -20.76
CA ASP A 163 5.32 -0.99 -20.51
C ASP A 163 4.87 -1.02 -19.03
N LEU A 164 5.70 -0.53 -18.11
CA LEU A 164 5.35 -0.41 -16.69
C LEU A 164 4.53 0.83 -16.36
N PHE A 165 4.43 1.80 -17.28
CA PHE A 165 3.80 3.08 -17.00
C PHE A 165 2.34 3.10 -17.44
N ASN A 166 1.44 3.39 -16.52
CA ASN A 166 0.01 3.53 -16.76
C ASN A 166 -0.54 4.79 -16.10
N ARG A 167 -1.52 5.42 -16.73
CA ARG A 167 -2.19 6.63 -16.18
C ARG A 167 -3.43 6.31 -15.38
N GLU A 168 -4.01 5.13 -15.54
CA GLU A 168 -5.30 4.81 -14.97
C GLU A 168 -5.26 3.53 -14.15
N LEU A 169 -6.06 3.48 -13.13
CA LEU A 169 -6.32 2.26 -12.36
C LEU A 169 -7.78 2.20 -11.90
N ILE A 170 -8.21 0.97 -11.65
CA ILE A 170 -9.44 0.68 -10.91
C ILE A 170 -9.06 0.14 -9.55
N ALA A 171 -9.70 0.65 -8.49
CA ALA A 171 -9.58 0.13 -7.14
C ALA A 171 -10.96 -0.28 -6.61
N LYS A 172 -10.98 -1.29 -5.74
CA LYS A 172 -12.14 -1.87 -5.07
C LYS A 172 -11.96 -1.84 -3.56
N ASP A 173 -12.94 -2.34 -2.83
CA ASP A 173 -12.93 -2.33 -1.35
C ASP A 173 -12.64 -0.91 -0.83
N VAL A 174 -13.45 0.04 -1.30
CA VAL A 174 -13.22 1.47 -1.12
C VAL A 174 -13.65 1.92 0.26
N ASN A 175 -12.74 2.50 1.03
CA ASN A 175 -13.05 3.21 2.28
C ASN A 175 -12.86 4.71 2.09
N LEU A 176 -13.91 5.50 2.32
CA LEU A 176 -13.89 6.96 2.25
C LEU A 176 -13.94 7.55 3.67
N ILE A 177 -13.00 8.45 3.98
CA ILE A 177 -12.85 9.03 5.32
C ILE A 177 -13.45 10.43 5.39
N THR A 178 -13.04 11.36 4.51
CA THR A 178 -13.53 12.75 4.56
C THR A 178 -14.94 12.93 4.02
N ILE A 179 -15.39 12.04 3.16
CA ILE A 179 -16.69 12.08 2.50
C ILE A 179 -17.38 10.73 2.59
N ASP A 180 -18.70 10.70 2.43
CA ASP A 180 -19.50 9.47 2.43
C ASP A 180 -19.54 8.81 1.04
N LYS A 181 -19.47 9.60 -0.03
CA LYS A 181 -19.64 9.15 -1.41
C LYS A 181 -19.02 10.12 -2.41
N ILE A 182 -18.43 9.57 -3.48
CA ILE A 182 -17.95 10.34 -4.63
C ILE A 182 -19.14 10.56 -5.59
N ARG A 183 -19.70 11.77 -5.62
CA ARG A 183 -20.83 12.16 -6.46
C ARG A 183 -20.38 12.79 -7.77
N GLU A 184 -19.28 13.54 -7.71
CA GLU A 184 -18.63 14.21 -8.82
C GLU A 184 -17.14 13.89 -8.80
N PRO A 185 -16.44 14.01 -9.94
CA PRO A 185 -14.99 13.79 -9.97
C PRO A 185 -14.26 14.71 -8.97
N ILE A 186 -13.37 14.16 -8.17
CA ILE A 186 -12.60 14.89 -7.16
C ILE A 186 -11.12 14.91 -7.48
N ARG A 187 -10.48 16.07 -7.26
CA ARG A 187 -9.02 16.20 -7.37
C ARG A 187 -8.36 15.79 -6.07
N VAL A 188 -7.33 14.96 -6.21
CA VAL A 188 -6.56 14.41 -5.09
C VAL A 188 -5.09 14.26 -5.47
N GLU A 189 -4.26 13.99 -4.48
CA GLU A 189 -2.97 13.36 -4.66
C GLU A 189 -3.10 11.87 -4.29
N ALA A 190 -2.76 10.96 -5.21
CA ALA A 190 -2.92 9.53 -4.98
C ALA A 190 -1.56 8.83 -4.87
N LYS A 191 -1.46 7.91 -3.91
CA LYS A 191 -0.25 7.16 -3.57
C LYS A 191 -0.51 5.66 -3.78
N ILE A 192 0.17 5.03 -4.74
CA ILE A 192 -0.08 3.64 -5.18
C ILE A 192 0.72 2.57 -4.42
N ARG A 193 1.56 2.96 -3.48
CA ARG A 193 2.32 2.09 -2.56
C ARG A 193 2.91 2.94 -1.43
N TYR A 194 3.27 2.30 -0.33
CA TYR A 194 3.80 2.99 0.84
C TYR A 194 5.00 3.90 0.52
N SER A 195 5.96 3.43 -0.26
CA SER A 195 7.18 4.17 -0.61
C SER A 195 7.05 5.15 -1.78
N ALA A 196 5.90 5.17 -2.48
CA ALA A 196 5.69 6.11 -3.57
C ALA A 196 5.44 7.52 -3.05
N LYS A 197 5.81 8.53 -3.83
CA LYS A 197 5.35 9.90 -3.61
C LYS A 197 3.90 10.02 -4.06
N PRO A 198 3.05 10.80 -3.38
CA PRO A 198 1.74 11.16 -3.89
C PRO A 198 1.85 11.85 -5.24
N SER A 199 0.92 11.56 -6.15
CA SER A 199 0.89 12.13 -7.50
C SER A 199 -0.50 12.68 -7.81
N PRO A 200 -0.61 13.86 -8.47
CA PRO A 200 -1.88 14.46 -8.81
C PRO A 200 -2.74 13.54 -9.67
N ALA A 201 -4.02 13.44 -9.31
CA ALA A 201 -4.98 12.57 -9.98
C ALA A 201 -6.41 13.09 -9.83
N THR A 202 -7.29 12.59 -10.70
CA THR A 202 -8.74 12.76 -10.57
C THR A 202 -9.37 11.40 -10.29
N VAL A 203 -10.27 11.37 -9.32
CA VAL A 203 -11.00 10.17 -8.90
C VAL A 203 -12.43 10.27 -9.37
N TYR A 204 -12.92 9.18 -9.94
CA TYR A 204 -14.28 9.00 -10.45
C TYR A 204 -14.94 7.84 -9.72
N ASN A 205 -16.22 7.97 -9.44
CA ASN A 205 -17.03 6.83 -9.06
C ASN A 205 -17.07 5.81 -10.23
N ASN A 206 -16.86 4.53 -9.94
CA ASN A 206 -16.89 3.45 -10.94
C ASN A 206 -17.88 2.33 -10.55
N GLY A 207 -18.91 2.65 -9.78
CA GLY A 207 -19.91 1.72 -9.25
C GLY A 207 -19.86 1.58 -7.74
N ASP A 208 -20.60 0.61 -7.20
CA ASP A 208 -20.87 0.46 -5.78
C ASP A 208 -19.60 0.07 -5.09
N ASP A 209 -18.69 0.11 -4.81
CA ASP A 209 -17.48 -0.28 -4.09
C ASP A 209 -16.23 -0.22 -4.98
N SER A 210 -16.29 0.67 -5.98
CA SER A 210 -15.21 0.79 -6.94
C SER A 210 -14.97 2.24 -7.34
N ILE A 211 -13.71 2.60 -7.53
CA ILE A 211 -13.28 3.90 -8.04
C ILE A 211 -12.33 3.73 -9.21
N LYS A 212 -12.40 4.68 -10.15
CA LYS A 212 -11.39 4.87 -11.19
C LYS A 212 -10.53 6.06 -10.82
N ILE A 213 -9.21 5.91 -10.88
CA ILE A 213 -8.24 6.98 -10.65
C ILE A 213 -7.48 7.22 -11.94
N VAL A 214 -7.45 8.47 -12.38
CA VAL A 214 -6.72 8.95 -13.56
C VAL A 214 -5.64 9.92 -13.10
N PHE A 215 -4.39 9.53 -13.27
CA PHE A 215 -3.22 10.36 -12.92
C PHE A 215 -2.91 11.38 -14.01
N ASP A 216 -2.44 12.54 -13.63
CA ASP A 216 -1.98 13.56 -14.58
C ASP A 216 -0.74 13.07 -15.34
N GLU A 217 0.14 12.31 -14.68
CA GLU A 217 1.33 11.71 -15.26
C GLU A 217 1.34 10.18 -15.07
N PRO A 218 1.89 9.41 -16.03
CA PRO A 218 1.94 7.96 -15.90
C PRO A 218 2.67 7.51 -14.63
N GLN A 219 2.10 6.54 -13.94
CA GLN A 219 2.65 5.96 -12.73
C GLN A 219 3.31 4.62 -13.03
N ARG A 220 4.54 4.44 -12.51
CA ARG A 220 5.32 3.24 -12.75
C ARG A 220 4.87 2.07 -11.88
N ALA A 221 4.63 0.91 -12.50
CA ALA A 221 4.37 -0.36 -11.83
C ALA A 221 3.16 -0.29 -10.88
N ILE A 222 2.01 0.17 -11.38
CA ILE A 222 0.74 0.05 -10.68
C ILE A 222 0.48 -1.44 -10.45
N THR A 223 0.40 -1.86 -9.18
CA THR A 223 0.42 -3.28 -8.82
C THR A 223 -0.91 -3.70 -8.21
N LYS A 224 -1.55 -4.69 -8.84
CA LYS A 224 -2.76 -5.34 -8.31
C LYS A 224 -2.53 -5.87 -6.89
N GLY A 225 -3.51 -5.67 -6.01
CA GLY A 225 -3.45 -6.07 -4.60
C GLY A 225 -2.72 -5.08 -3.68
N GLN A 226 -2.06 -4.06 -4.21
CA GLN A 226 -1.56 -2.93 -3.42
C GLN A 226 -2.70 -1.96 -3.13
N SER A 227 -2.56 -1.18 -2.06
CA SER A 227 -3.49 -0.09 -1.79
C SER A 227 -3.21 1.11 -2.69
N VAL A 228 -4.25 1.86 -3.02
CA VAL A 228 -4.14 3.25 -3.45
C VAL A 228 -4.79 4.13 -2.40
N VAL A 229 -4.07 5.15 -1.93
CA VAL A 229 -4.54 6.07 -0.89
C VAL A 229 -4.57 7.49 -1.44
N MET A 230 -5.67 8.18 -1.22
CA MET A 230 -5.99 9.49 -1.77
C MET A 230 -5.90 10.55 -0.68
N TYR A 231 -5.29 11.67 -1.02
CA TYR A 231 -5.05 12.79 -0.10
C TYR A 231 -5.56 14.11 -0.68
N GLN A 232 -6.01 14.99 0.20
CA GLN A 232 -6.18 16.43 -0.07
C GLN A 232 -5.44 17.20 1.03
N GLY A 233 -4.27 17.76 0.67
CA GLY A 233 -3.33 18.30 1.65
C GLY A 233 -2.86 17.19 2.62
N ASP A 234 -3.07 17.41 3.90
CA ASP A 234 -2.70 16.44 4.94
C ASP A 234 -3.80 15.43 5.27
N LYS A 235 -5.02 15.64 4.77
CA LYS A 235 -6.18 14.80 5.06
C LYS A 235 -6.22 13.59 4.12
N VAL A 236 -6.43 12.40 4.67
CA VAL A 236 -6.73 11.19 3.90
C VAL A 236 -8.19 11.24 3.45
N VAL A 237 -8.43 11.36 2.14
CA VAL A 237 -9.78 11.28 1.57
C VAL A 237 -10.34 9.88 1.67
N GLY A 238 -9.48 8.89 1.50
CA GLY A 238 -9.81 7.47 1.53
C GLY A 238 -8.83 6.67 0.69
N GLY A 239 -9.22 5.45 0.34
CA GLY A 239 -8.42 4.57 -0.49
C GLY A 239 -9.16 3.29 -0.86
N GLY A 240 -8.47 2.39 -1.54
CA GLY A 240 -8.98 1.08 -1.94
C GLY A 240 -7.86 0.16 -2.38
N ILE A 241 -8.21 -1.07 -2.71
CA ILE A 241 -7.26 -2.07 -3.22
C ILE A 241 -7.24 -2.03 -4.75
N ILE A 242 -6.07 -1.85 -5.34
CA ILE A 242 -5.87 -1.83 -6.80
C ILE A 242 -6.30 -3.19 -7.37
N ASP A 243 -7.30 -3.19 -8.25
CA ASP A 243 -7.77 -4.39 -8.96
C ASP A 243 -7.06 -4.55 -10.30
N LYS A 244 -6.86 -3.44 -11.04
CA LYS A 244 -6.15 -3.43 -12.32
C LYS A 244 -5.64 -2.04 -12.68
N SER A 245 -4.57 -1.98 -13.49
CA SER A 245 -4.16 -0.82 -14.30
C SER A 245 -4.82 -0.88 -15.67
N LEU A 246 -5.01 0.29 -16.30
CA LEU A 246 -5.64 0.43 -17.62
C LEU A 246 -4.70 1.20 -18.56
#